data_89518ae0f4d0d97d6fc25fe9dd254387
#
_entry.id   89518ae0f4d0d97d6fc25fe9dd254387
#
_cell.length_a   1.000
_cell.length_b   1.000
_cell.length_c   1.000
_cell.angle_alpha   90.00
_cell.angle_beta   90.00
_cell.angle_gamma   90.00
#
_symmetry.space_group_name_H-M   'P 1'
#
loop_
_entity.id
_entity.type
_entity.pdbx_description
1 polymer ?
#
loop_
_entity_poly.entity_id
_entity_poly.type
_entity_poly.pdbx_seq_one_letter_code
_entity_poly.pdbx_strand_id
1 'polypeptide(L)' 'MAKADKPSYQVLAGELDDILAELQQSDLDVDVAVKKYERGLELIKELEKYLSTAENRVTELKAKFSE' A
#
# COMPACT_ATOMS: atom_id res chain seq x y z
N MET A 1 -13.35 -7.46 18.91
CA MET A 1 -12.72 -6.84 18.56
C MET A 1 -12.92 -6.35 17.40
N ALA A 2 -13.05 -5.44 17.24
CA ALA A 2 -13.38 -4.96 16.14
C ALA A 2 -12.33 -5.04 15.28
N LYS A 3 -12.51 -5.46 14.30
CA LYS A 3 -11.62 -5.61 13.53
C LYS A 3 -11.80 -4.83 12.42
N ALA A 4 -11.01 -4.12 11.94
CA ALA A 4 -11.12 -3.31 10.79
C ALA A 4 -11.43 -4.15 9.62
N ASP A 5 -12.33 -3.71 8.83
CA ASP A 5 -12.66 -4.40 7.61
C ASP A 5 -11.60 -4.18 6.55
N LYS A 6 -10.77 -3.16 6.70
CA LYS A 6 -9.75 -2.87 5.72
C LYS A 6 -8.41 -3.29 6.21
N PRO A 7 -7.54 -3.77 5.32
CA PRO A 7 -6.19 -4.12 5.72
C PRO A 7 -5.46 -2.87 6.21
N SER A 8 -4.57 -3.05 7.13
CA SER A 8 -3.78 -1.94 7.61
C SER A 8 -2.70 -1.58 6.60
N TYR A 9 -2.14 -0.40 6.75
CA TYR A 9 -1.05 0.04 5.89
C TYR A 9 0.09 -0.97 5.92
N GLN A 10 0.43 -1.47 7.10
CA GLN A 10 1.54 -2.41 7.23
C GLN A 10 1.28 -3.71 6.49
N VAL A 11 0.04 -4.18 6.52
CA VAL A 11 -0.30 -5.40 5.81
C VAL A 11 -0.16 -5.19 4.30
N LEU A 12 -0.66 -4.07 3.81
CA LEU A 12 -0.58 -3.79 2.38
C LEU A 12 0.87 -3.60 1.93
N ALA A 13 1.65 -2.88 2.73
CA ALA A 13 3.06 -2.67 2.41
C ALA A 13 3.83 -3.98 2.42
N GLY A 14 3.51 -4.87 3.36
CA GLY A 14 4.15 -6.17 3.40
C GLY A 14 3.82 -7.01 2.18
N GLU A 15 2.57 -6.98 1.76
CA GLU A 15 2.17 -7.73 0.57
C GLU A 15 2.89 -7.18 -0.66
N LEU A 16 3.01 -5.86 -0.77
CA LEU A 16 3.71 -5.26 -1.89
C LEU A 16 5.18 -5.66 -1.89
N ASP A 17 5.81 -5.67 -0.72
CA ASP A 17 7.20 -6.09 -0.62
C ASP A 17 7.38 -7.51 -1.10
N ASP A 18 6.47 -8.41 -0.73
CA ASP A 18 6.54 -9.79 -1.16
C ASP A 18 6.41 -9.89 -2.67
N ILE A 19 5.51 -9.11 -3.26
CA ILE A 19 5.32 -9.13 -4.69
C ILE A 19 6.56 -8.62 -5.40
N LEU A 20 7.17 -7.56 -4.90
CA LEU A 20 8.36 -7.01 -5.50
C LEU A 20 9.52 -8.01 -5.43
N ALA A 21 9.62 -8.73 -4.32
CA ALA A 21 10.65 -9.74 -4.19
C ALA A 21 10.44 -10.85 -5.21
N GLU A 22 9.20 -11.25 -5.42
CA GLU A 22 8.92 -12.30 -6.38
C GLU A 22 9.17 -11.85 -7.80
N LEU A 23 8.88 -10.60 -8.10
CA LEU A 23 9.09 -10.07 -9.45
C LEU A 23 10.57 -9.97 -9.79
N GLN A 24 11.43 -9.98 -8.80
CA GLN A 24 12.86 -9.90 -9.04
C GLN A 24 13.49 -11.26 -9.32
N GLN A 25 12.71 -12.33 -9.21
CA GLN A 25 13.23 -13.64 -9.49
C GLN A 25 13.36 -13.84 -11.00
N SER A 26 14.47 -14.41 -11.42
CA SER A 26 14.77 -14.47 -12.83
C SER A 26 13.99 -15.54 -13.59
N ASP A 27 13.46 -16.52 -12.89
CA ASP A 27 12.75 -17.61 -13.55
C ASP A 27 11.23 -17.51 -13.37
N LEU A 28 10.74 -16.32 -13.12
CA LEU A 28 9.31 -16.13 -12.94
C LEU A 28 8.59 -16.23 -14.28
N ASP A 29 7.49 -16.97 -14.28
CA ASP A 29 6.67 -17.11 -15.46
C ASP A 29 6.07 -15.73 -15.83
N VAL A 30 6.04 -15.42 -17.10
CA VAL A 30 5.54 -14.12 -17.57
C VAL A 30 4.10 -13.89 -17.14
N ASP A 31 3.24 -14.91 -17.28
CA ASP A 31 1.84 -14.75 -16.91
C ASP A 31 1.71 -14.47 -15.41
N VAL A 32 2.51 -15.15 -14.60
CA VAL A 32 2.48 -14.92 -13.17
C VAL A 32 3.02 -13.53 -12.86
N ALA A 33 4.07 -13.12 -13.56
CA ALA A 33 4.64 -11.79 -13.34
C ALA A 33 3.65 -10.69 -13.64
N VAL A 34 2.88 -10.83 -14.72
CA VAL A 34 1.88 -9.84 -15.09
C VAL A 34 0.82 -9.72 -14.01
N LYS A 35 0.34 -10.86 -13.51
CA LYS A 35 -0.68 -10.83 -12.47
C LYS A 35 -0.15 -10.19 -11.19
N LYS A 36 1.08 -10.50 -10.83
CA LYS A 36 1.66 -9.90 -9.64
C LYS A 36 1.89 -8.42 -9.83
N TYR A 37 2.27 -8.01 -11.02
CA TYR A 37 2.45 -6.59 -11.30
C TYR A 37 1.12 -5.86 -11.16
N GLU A 38 0.04 -6.44 -11.67
CA GLU A 38 -1.28 -5.83 -11.54
C GLU A 38 -1.68 -5.72 -10.08
N ARG A 39 -1.42 -6.78 -9.31
CA ARG A 39 -1.73 -6.72 -7.89
C ARG A 39 -0.91 -5.65 -7.19
N GLY A 40 0.36 -5.52 -7.59
CA GLY A 40 1.21 -4.48 -7.02
C GLY A 40 0.66 -3.09 -7.27
N LEU A 41 0.15 -2.86 -8.48
CA LEU A 41 -0.43 -1.56 -8.79
C LEU A 41 -1.67 -1.27 -7.95
N GLU A 42 -2.50 -2.30 -7.71
CA GLU A 42 -3.65 -2.13 -6.84
C GLU A 42 -3.22 -1.77 -5.42
N LEU A 43 -2.18 -2.44 -4.93
CA LEU A 43 -1.68 -2.16 -3.60
C LEU A 43 -1.12 -0.75 -3.49
N ILE A 44 -0.42 -0.31 -4.53
CA ILE A 44 0.11 1.05 -4.55
C ILE A 44 -1.01 2.05 -4.47
N LYS A 45 -2.10 1.83 -5.20
CA LYS A 45 -3.23 2.74 -5.14
C LYS A 45 -3.84 2.79 -3.75
N GLU A 46 -3.96 1.63 -3.11
CA GLU A 46 -4.51 1.60 -1.75
C GLU A 46 -3.58 2.32 -0.78
N LEU A 47 -2.28 2.11 -0.93
CA LEU A 47 -1.32 2.76 -0.04
C LEU A 47 -1.32 4.27 -0.24
N GLU A 48 -1.50 4.72 -1.47
CA GLU A 48 -1.58 6.15 -1.74
C GLU A 48 -2.78 6.76 -1.05
N LYS A 49 -3.89 6.03 -0.99
CA LYS A 49 -5.05 6.53 -0.27
C LYS A 49 -4.76 6.69 1.21
N TYR A 50 -4.06 5.73 1.79
CA TYR A 50 -3.69 5.83 3.19
C TYR A 50 -2.81 7.05 3.43
N LEU A 51 -1.82 7.25 2.58
CA LEU A 51 -0.91 8.36 2.75
C LEU A 51 -1.61 9.70 2.56
N SER A 52 -2.50 9.77 1.59
CA SER A 52 -3.25 11.00 1.37
C SER A 52 -4.09 11.34 2.59
N THR A 53 -4.75 10.34 3.17
CA THR A 53 -5.55 10.56 4.36
C THR A 53 -4.67 11.03 5.53
N ALA A 54 -3.52 10.40 5.70
CA ALA A 54 -2.62 10.76 6.77
C ALA A 54 -2.10 12.17 6.59
N GLU A 55 -1.77 12.55 5.37
CA GLU A 55 -1.29 13.89 5.10
C GLU A 55 -2.36 14.93 5.41
N ASN A 56 -3.60 14.63 5.04
CA ASN A 56 -4.69 15.55 5.33
C ASN A 56 -4.86 15.72 6.82
N ARG A 57 -4.77 14.63 7.55
CA ARG A 57 -4.89 14.70 8.99
C ARG A 57 -3.80 15.53 9.63
N VAL A 58 -2.57 15.34 9.16
CA VAL A 58 -1.45 16.10 9.67
C VAL A 58 -1.65 17.58 9.36
N THR A 59 -2.10 17.88 8.16
CA THR A 59 -2.35 19.26 7.78
C THR A 59 -3.40 19.91 8.69
N GLU A 60 -4.46 19.18 8.99
CA GLU A 60 -5.49 19.69 9.89
C GLU A 60 -4.93 19.96 11.28
N LEU A 61 -4.10 19.05 11.77
CA LEU A 61 -3.52 19.20 13.08
C LEU A 61 -2.59 20.41 13.14
N LYS A 62 -1.79 20.60 12.08
CA LYS A 62 -0.91 21.73 12.03
C LYS A 62 -1.70 23.02 12.02
N ALA A 63 -2.77 23.07 11.26
CA ALA A 63 -3.58 24.27 11.22
C ALA A 63 -4.12 24.61 12.60
N LYS A 64 -4.50 23.59 13.34
CA LYS A 64 -5.04 23.82 14.68
C LYS A 64 -3.99 24.32 15.63
N PHE A 65 -2.79 23.80 15.52
CA PHE A 65 -1.76 24.16 16.49
C PHE A 65 -0.91 25.34 16.09
N SER A 66 -0.99 25.79 14.88
CA SER A 66 -0.15 26.90 14.49
C SER A 66 -0.90 28.21 14.53
N GLU A 67 -2.03 28.24 15.22
CA GLU A 67 -2.73 29.45 15.31
C GLU A 67 -2.12 30.43 16.13
#